data_b2ac81774b40a97f819df6bd3e9a4947
#
_entry.id   b2ac81774b40a97f819df6bd3e9a4947
#
_cell.length_a   1.000
_cell.length_b   1.000
_cell.length_c   1.000
_cell.angle_alpha   90.00
_cell.angle_beta   90.00
_cell.angle_gamma   90.00
#
_symmetry.space_group_name_H-M   'P 1'
#
loop_
_entity.id
_entity.type
_entity.pdbx_description
1 polymer ?
#
loop_
_entity_poly.entity_id
_entity_poly.type
_entity_poly.pdbx_seq_one_letter_code
_entity_poly.pdbx_strand_id
1 'polypeptide(L)'
;MGDLGNQDPALAGEALKLCYEACDYCRTCGGDTVTIWLGHDGFDYSFQIDYTHVFDNLVKAFQAVCDYAPDLHIFIEYKPYEERSYAYIDTMGLTRMILNAADRENLGVTLDYCHMLMKHENPAMATDIFGRAGKLYGIHLNDGYGVMDDGLMI
;
A
#
# COMPACT_ATOMS: atom_id res chain seq x y z
N MET A 1 1.27 15.37 -4.38
CA MET A 1 1.15 14.07 -3.72
C MET A 1 0.22 14.20 -2.55
N GLY A 2 -0.73 13.30 -2.40
CA GLY A 2 -1.85 13.44 -1.48
C GLY A 2 -1.82 12.61 -0.22
N ASP A 3 -0.91 11.69 0.00
CA ASP A 3 -1.05 10.66 1.04
C ASP A 3 0.10 10.64 2.05
N LEU A 4 0.31 9.48 2.67
CA LEU A 4 1.31 9.23 3.72
C LEU A 4 2.74 9.60 3.30
N GLY A 5 3.06 9.50 2.00
CA GLY A 5 4.35 9.89 1.43
C GLY A 5 4.51 11.38 1.16
N ASN A 6 3.52 12.23 1.47
CA ASN A 6 3.56 13.66 1.15
C ASN A 6 4.79 14.34 1.74
N GLN A 7 5.40 15.23 0.92
CA GLN A 7 6.57 16.01 1.34
C GLN A 7 6.19 17.21 2.25
N ASP A 8 4.91 17.60 2.24
CA ASP A 8 4.35 18.54 3.22
C ASP A 8 3.97 17.76 4.50
N PRO A 9 4.63 18.01 5.62
CA PRO A 9 4.38 17.27 6.85
C PRO A 9 2.98 17.49 7.43
N ALA A 10 2.33 18.61 7.11
CA ALA A 10 0.96 18.84 7.56
C ALA A 10 -0.02 17.92 6.83
N LEU A 11 0.12 17.78 5.50
CA LEU A 11 -0.72 16.88 4.71
C LEU A 11 -0.44 15.40 5.02
N ALA A 12 0.83 15.02 5.19
CA ALA A 12 1.18 13.67 5.63
C ALA A 12 0.61 13.36 7.03
N GLY A 13 0.62 14.34 7.92
CA GLY A 13 0.04 14.20 9.27
C GLY A 13 -1.49 14.04 9.24
N GLU A 14 -2.19 14.72 8.35
CA GLU A 14 -3.64 14.53 8.16
C GLU A 14 -3.95 13.14 7.60
N ALA A 15 -3.19 12.68 6.60
CA ALA A 15 -3.34 11.32 6.06
C ALA A 15 -3.10 10.25 7.13
N LEU A 16 -2.07 10.42 7.95
CA LEU A 16 -1.77 9.51 9.05
C LEU A 16 -2.90 9.48 10.09
N LYS A 17 -3.51 10.62 10.41
CA LYS A 17 -4.66 10.70 11.31
C LYS A 17 -5.86 9.93 10.76
N LEU A 18 -6.13 10.01 9.45
CA LEU A 18 -7.19 9.22 8.82
C LEU A 18 -6.93 7.70 8.96
N CYS A 19 -5.67 7.26 8.86
CA CYS A 19 -5.33 5.87 9.11
C CYS A 19 -5.62 5.44 10.56
N TYR A 20 -5.35 6.30 11.54
CA TYR A 20 -5.69 6.02 12.94
C TYR A 20 -7.21 5.94 13.15
N GLU A 21 -7.95 6.86 12.56
CA GLU A 21 -9.42 6.84 12.59
C GLU A 21 -9.97 5.54 11.96
N ALA A 22 -9.38 5.09 10.84
CA ALA A 22 -9.76 3.82 10.20
C ALA A 22 -9.51 2.63 11.12
N CYS A 23 -8.39 2.60 11.85
CA CYS A 23 -8.12 1.57 12.85
C CYS A 23 -9.16 1.56 13.98
N ASP A 24 -9.56 2.74 14.46
CA ASP A 24 -10.59 2.84 15.51
C ASP A 24 -11.98 2.42 15.02
N TYR A 25 -12.32 2.76 13.76
CA TYR A 25 -13.55 2.25 13.13
C TYR A 25 -13.50 0.73 12.96
N CYS A 26 -12.38 0.18 12.52
CA CYS A 26 -12.20 -1.26 12.40
C CYS A 26 -12.50 -1.98 13.72
N ARG A 27 -11.92 -1.51 14.82
CA ARG A 27 -12.19 -2.05 16.17
C ARG A 27 -13.66 -1.94 16.56
N THR A 28 -14.28 -0.78 16.30
CA THR A 28 -15.69 -0.54 16.61
C THR A 28 -16.62 -1.50 15.87
N CYS A 29 -16.27 -1.86 14.64
CA CYS A 29 -17.01 -2.82 13.82
C CYS A 29 -16.70 -4.29 14.15
N GLY A 30 -15.75 -4.55 15.05
CA GLY A 30 -15.29 -5.91 15.37
C GLY A 30 -14.40 -6.51 14.28
N GLY A 31 -13.80 -5.69 13.45
CA GLY A 31 -12.80 -6.09 12.46
C GLY A 31 -11.42 -6.25 13.07
N ASP A 32 -10.54 -6.92 12.34
CA ASP A 32 -9.15 -7.18 12.73
C ASP A 32 -8.13 -6.75 11.67
N THR A 33 -8.60 -6.17 10.55
CA THR A 33 -7.76 -5.81 9.41
C THR A 33 -8.08 -4.42 8.86
N VAL A 34 -7.04 -3.69 8.44
CA VAL A 34 -7.15 -2.41 7.73
C VAL A 34 -6.26 -2.45 6.50
N THR A 35 -6.85 -2.28 5.31
CA THR A 35 -6.11 -2.13 4.06
C THR A 35 -5.87 -0.65 3.79
N ILE A 36 -4.62 -0.28 3.55
CA ILE A 36 -4.21 1.04 3.13
C ILE A 36 -3.90 1.00 1.64
N TRP A 37 -4.82 1.55 0.85
CA TRP A 37 -4.65 1.80 -0.57
C TRP A 37 -4.32 3.27 -0.78
N LEU A 38 -3.14 3.54 -1.34
CA LEU A 38 -2.62 4.89 -1.55
C LEU A 38 -3.07 5.46 -2.90
N GLY A 39 -4.38 5.58 -3.11
CA GLY A 39 -4.98 5.94 -4.39
C GLY A 39 -4.57 7.30 -4.96
N HIS A 40 -4.22 8.25 -4.10
CA HIS A 40 -3.75 9.58 -4.50
C HIS A 40 -2.25 9.78 -4.35
N ASP A 41 -1.53 8.76 -3.89
CA ASP A 41 -0.07 8.78 -3.83
C ASP A 41 0.52 8.72 -5.24
N GLY A 42 1.70 9.33 -5.41
CA GLY A 42 2.39 9.25 -6.68
C GLY A 42 2.70 10.61 -7.31
N PHE A 43 3.06 10.58 -8.59
CA PHE A 43 3.57 11.73 -9.33
C PHE A 43 3.27 11.61 -10.83
N ASP A 44 3.33 12.73 -11.55
CA ASP A 44 3.01 12.79 -12.97
C ASP A 44 4.25 12.95 -13.86
N TYR A 45 5.37 13.41 -13.29
CA TYR A 45 6.66 13.53 -13.98
C TYR A 45 7.84 13.33 -13.03
N SER A 46 8.96 12.85 -13.56
CA SER A 46 10.08 12.29 -12.79
C SER A 46 10.74 13.24 -11.76
N PHE A 47 10.67 14.56 -11.95
CA PHE A 47 11.29 15.54 -11.05
C PHE A 47 10.31 16.21 -10.12
N GLN A 48 9.09 15.69 -9.99
CA GLN A 48 8.05 16.23 -9.13
C GLN A 48 8.29 15.97 -7.66
N ILE A 49 9.02 14.90 -7.34
CA ILE A 49 9.20 14.42 -5.97
C ILE A 49 10.66 14.11 -5.65
N ASP A 50 11.01 14.15 -4.38
CA ASP A 50 12.22 13.55 -3.83
C ASP A 50 11.92 12.09 -3.43
N TYR A 51 12.42 11.15 -4.22
CA TYR A 51 12.14 9.72 -4.04
C TYR A 51 12.59 9.17 -2.69
N THR A 52 13.76 9.61 -2.21
CA THR A 52 14.29 9.16 -0.92
C THR A 52 13.43 9.68 0.22
N HIS A 53 13.06 10.95 0.18
CA HIS A 53 12.21 11.56 1.20
C HIS A 53 10.83 10.89 1.29
N VAL A 54 10.22 10.58 0.14
CA VAL A 54 8.93 9.88 0.07
C VAL A 54 9.05 8.47 0.64
N PHE A 55 10.12 7.73 0.30
CA PHE A 55 10.36 6.41 0.86
C PHE A 55 10.44 6.44 2.39
N ASP A 56 11.24 7.36 2.93
CA ASP A 56 11.43 7.50 4.37
C ASP A 56 10.12 7.89 5.09
N ASN A 57 9.31 8.76 4.47
CA ASN A 57 8.01 9.15 5.01
C ASN A 57 7.04 7.97 5.05
N LEU A 58 6.96 7.20 3.98
CA LEU A 58 6.09 6.00 3.90
C LEU A 58 6.50 4.96 4.95
N VAL A 59 7.79 4.68 5.09
CA VAL A 59 8.29 3.75 6.11
C VAL A 59 7.88 4.21 7.51
N LYS A 60 8.11 5.48 7.85
CA LYS A 60 7.73 6.06 9.16
C LYS A 60 6.21 6.03 9.37
N ALA A 61 5.44 6.33 8.33
CA ALA A 61 3.98 6.32 8.42
C ALA A 61 3.44 4.91 8.69
N PHE A 62 3.91 3.89 7.96
CA PHE A 62 3.51 2.51 8.21
C PHE A 62 3.95 2.02 9.60
N GLN A 63 5.16 2.40 10.06
CA GLN A 63 5.58 2.13 11.42
C GLN A 63 4.60 2.74 12.43
N ALA A 64 4.25 4.01 12.25
CA ALA A 64 3.35 4.72 13.16
C ALA A 64 1.94 4.12 13.20
N VAL A 65 1.38 3.71 12.05
CA VAL A 65 0.07 3.04 12.01
C VAL A 65 0.13 1.68 12.70
N CYS A 66 1.16 0.89 12.45
CA CYS A 66 1.32 -0.42 13.07
C CYS A 66 1.52 -0.32 14.59
N ASP A 67 2.28 0.66 15.04
CA ASP A 67 2.54 0.91 16.46
C ASP A 67 1.28 1.46 17.18
N TYR A 68 0.43 2.22 16.47
CA TYR A 68 -0.89 2.67 16.97
C TYR A 68 -1.88 1.53 17.10
N ALA A 69 -1.82 0.55 16.21
CA ALA A 69 -2.77 -0.56 16.14
C ALA A 69 -2.08 -1.93 16.15
N PRO A 70 -1.37 -2.28 17.26
CA PRO A 70 -0.65 -3.54 17.36
C PRO A 70 -1.57 -4.78 17.41
N ASP A 71 -2.84 -4.57 17.65
CA ASP A 71 -3.93 -5.56 17.70
C ASP A 71 -4.57 -5.81 16.33
N LEU A 72 -4.27 -4.97 15.32
CA LEU A 72 -4.81 -5.09 13.97
C LEU A 72 -3.73 -5.51 12.98
N HIS A 73 -4.14 -6.17 11.90
CA HIS A 73 -3.31 -6.41 10.73
C HIS A 73 -3.45 -5.24 9.75
N ILE A 74 -2.33 -4.61 9.40
CA ILE A 74 -2.27 -3.49 8.46
C ILE A 74 -1.75 -4.00 7.13
N PHE A 75 -2.47 -3.75 6.05
CA PHE A 75 -2.13 -4.23 4.71
C PHE A 75 -1.79 -3.07 3.80
N ILE A 76 -0.73 -3.20 3.03
CA ILE A 76 -0.45 -2.32 1.89
C ILE A 76 -1.10 -2.95 0.67
N GLU A 77 -1.91 -2.19 -0.05
CA GLU A 77 -2.37 -2.54 -1.38
C GLU A 77 -1.68 -1.63 -2.39
N TYR A 78 -0.79 -2.18 -3.20
CA TYR A 78 -0.06 -1.41 -4.17
C TYR A 78 -0.75 -1.38 -5.54
N LYS A 79 -0.52 -0.29 -6.28
CA LYS A 79 -1.07 -0.06 -7.62
C LYS A 79 -0.06 0.71 -8.46
N PRO A 80 0.12 0.39 -9.76
CA PRO A 80 1.21 1.00 -10.54
C PRO A 80 0.92 2.45 -10.97
N TYR A 81 -0.32 2.80 -11.24
CA TYR A 81 -0.76 4.13 -11.68
C TYR A 81 -2.28 4.24 -11.47
N GLU A 82 -2.86 5.37 -11.90
CA GLU A 82 -4.20 5.83 -11.58
C GLU A 82 -4.34 6.16 -10.06
N GLU A 83 -4.71 7.33 -9.75
CA GLU A 83 -5.10 8.43 -10.62
C GLU A 83 -3.92 9.26 -11.16
N ARG A 84 -2.71 9.06 -10.63
CA ARG A 84 -1.49 9.68 -11.13
C ARG A 84 -0.87 8.85 -12.24
N SER A 85 0.01 9.47 -13.03
CA SER A 85 0.78 8.76 -14.07
C SER A 85 1.68 7.67 -13.48
N TYR A 86 2.14 7.85 -12.24
CA TYR A 86 2.95 6.91 -11.49
C TYR A 86 2.49 6.88 -10.04
N ALA A 87 2.19 5.72 -9.49
CA ALA A 87 2.13 5.54 -8.04
C ALA A 87 3.54 5.40 -7.48
N TYR A 88 3.73 5.73 -6.20
CA TYR A 88 5.04 5.51 -5.59
C TYR A 88 5.25 4.02 -5.25
N ILE A 89 4.28 3.41 -4.55
CA ILE A 89 4.32 1.97 -4.29
C ILE A 89 3.67 1.24 -5.47
N ASP A 90 4.46 0.98 -6.51
CA ASP A 90 3.98 0.58 -7.82
C ASP A 90 4.23 -0.90 -8.18
N THR A 91 4.99 -1.61 -7.35
CA THR A 91 5.45 -2.99 -7.62
C THR A 91 5.58 -3.82 -6.35
N MET A 92 5.53 -5.16 -6.52
CA MET A 92 5.85 -6.10 -5.44
C MET A 92 7.26 -5.87 -4.87
N GLY A 93 8.22 -5.48 -5.70
CA GLY A 93 9.60 -5.24 -5.28
C GLY A 93 9.70 -4.06 -4.31
N LEU A 94 9.12 -2.91 -4.67
CA LEU A 94 9.11 -1.73 -3.80
C LEU A 94 8.27 -1.95 -2.54
N THR A 95 7.12 -2.61 -2.68
CA THR A 95 6.30 -3.02 -1.53
C THR A 95 7.12 -3.86 -0.55
N ARG A 96 7.86 -4.84 -1.05
CA ARG A 96 8.74 -5.68 -0.22
C ARG A 96 9.84 -4.89 0.48
N MET A 97 10.43 -3.90 -0.20
CA MET A 97 11.44 -3.01 0.40
C MET A 97 10.86 -2.22 1.56
N ILE A 98 9.65 -1.67 1.40
CA ILE A 98 8.94 -0.91 2.46
C ILE A 98 8.58 -1.82 3.64
N LEU A 99 8.04 -3.01 3.39
CA LEU A 99 7.75 -3.98 4.45
C LEU A 99 8.99 -4.32 5.27
N ASN A 100 10.13 -4.55 4.60
CA ASN A 100 11.39 -4.85 5.28
C ASN A 100 11.93 -3.64 6.07
N ALA A 101 11.82 -2.43 5.51
CA ALA A 101 12.30 -1.22 6.17
C ALA A 101 11.41 -0.80 7.36
N ALA A 102 10.11 -1.00 7.25
CA ALA A 102 9.18 -0.73 8.34
C ALA A 102 9.36 -1.71 9.50
N ASP A 103 9.69 -2.96 9.22
CA ASP A 103 9.99 -4.01 10.20
C ASP A 103 8.92 -4.12 11.30
N ARG A 104 7.67 -4.36 10.89
CA ARG A 104 6.54 -4.57 11.81
C ARG A 104 5.85 -5.89 11.50
N GLU A 105 5.64 -6.70 12.53
CA GLU A 105 5.03 -8.04 12.38
C GLU A 105 3.62 -7.95 11.82
N ASN A 106 2.83 -6.99 12.28
CA ASN A 106 1.45 -6.75 11.87
C ASN A 106 1.29 -5.98 10.55
N LEU A 107 2.40 -5.66 9.84
CA LEU A 107 2.37 -5.08 8.50
C LEU A 107 2.52 -6.17 7.44
N GLY A 108 1.61 -6.21 6.48
CA GLY A 108 1.62 -7.16 5.36
C GLY A 108 1.12 -6.54 4.07
N VAL A 109 0.71 -7.36 3.14
CA VAL A 109 0.23 -6.95 1.82
C VAL A 109 -1.12 -7.59 1.50
N THR A 110 -2.00 -6.82 0.87
CA THR A 110 -3.09 -7.31 0.05
C THR A 110 -2.65 -7.27 -1.41
N LEU A 111 -2.75 -8.39 -2.10
CA LEU A 111 -2.47 -8.48 -3.53
C LEU A 111 -3.77 -8.30 -4.31
N ASP A 112 -3.85 -7.25 -5.10
CA ASP A 112 -4.88 -7.08 -6.11
C ASP A 112 -4.36 -7.58 -7.47
N TYR A 113 -5.02 -8.59 -8.03
CA TYR A 113 -4.54 -9.24 -9.26
C TYR A 113 -4.63 -8.32 -10.47
N CYS A 114 -5.66 -7.49 -10.56
CA CYS A 114 -5.76 -6.50 -11.62
C CYS A 114 -4.58 -5.51 -11.56
N HIS A 115 -4.22 -5.03 -10.37
CA HIS A 115 -3.07 -4.14 -10.19
C HIS A 115 -1.74 -4.77 -10.64
N MET A 116 -1.56 -6.06 -10.35
CA MET A 116 -0.37 -6.78 -10.82
C MET A 116 -0.34 -6.92 -12.34
N LEU A 117 -1.49 -7.22 -12.97
CA LEU A 117 -1.61 -7.31 -14.43
C LEU A 117 -1.33 -5.96 -15.10
N MET A 118 -1.76 -4.83 -14.51
CA MET A 118 -1.44 -3.48 -14.98
C MET A 118 0.07 -3.22 -15.05
N LYS A 119 0.85 -3.83 -14.16
CA LYS A 119 2.32 -3.69 -14.13
C LYS A 119 3.05 -4.82 -14.88
N HIS A 120 2.32 -5.76 -15.46
CA HIS A 120 2.86 -6.99 -16.05
C HIS A 120 3.66 -7.84 -15.05
N GLU A 121 3.32 -7.77 -13.78
CA GLU A 121 3.86 -8.67 -12.76
C GLU A 121 3.21 -10.05 -12.85
N ASN A 122 3.91 -11.05 -12.36
CA ASN A 122 3.38 -12.41 -12.29
C ASN A 122 2.67 -12.63 -10.94
N PRO A 123 1.34 -12.78 -10.89
CA PRO A 123 0.60 -12.95 -9.64
C PRO A 123 1.04 -14.17 -8.82
N ALA A 124 1.38 -15.29 -9.48
CA ALA A 124 1.85 -16.48 -8.79
C ALA A 124 3.21 -16.24 -8.10
N MET A 125 4.11 -15.49 -8.76
CA MET A 125 5.40 -15.12 -8.17
C MET A 125 5.23 -14.19 -6.98
N ALA A 126 4.38 -13.18 -7.08
CA ALA A 126 4.09 -12.26 -5.97
C ALA A 126 3.49 -13.00 -4.77
N THR A 127 2.52 -13.88 -5.03
CA THR A 127 1.88 -14.73 -4.01
C THR A 127 2.91 -15.61 -3.29
N ASP A 128 3.82 -16.27 -4.02
CA ASP A 128 4.87 -17.11 -3.42
C ASP A 128 5.85 -16.27 -2.58
N ILE A 129 6.31 -15.12 -3.08
CA ILE A 129 7.27 -14.26 -2.39
C ILE A 129 6.70 -13.73 -1.07
N PHE A 130 5.48 -13.20 -1.08
CA PHE A 130 4.87 -12.67 0.14
C PHE A 130 4.39 -13.78 1.07
N GLY A 131 3.90 -14.90 0.52
CA GLY A 131 3.50 -16.07 1.29
C GLY A 131 4.67 -16.68 2.08
N ARG A 132 5.81 -16.91 1.43
CA ARG A 132 7.04 -17.41 2.11
C ARG A 132 7.58 -16.43 3.16
N ALA A 133 7.34 -15.16 2.96
CA ALA A 133 7.74 -14.13 3.91
C ALA A 133 6.79 -13.99 5.11
N GLY A 134 5.66 -14.70 5.13
CA GLY A 134 4.61 -14.54 6.14
C GLY A 134 3.97 -13.14 6.10
N LYS A 135 3.93 -12.51 4.91
CA LYS A 135 3.45 -11.14 4.73
C LYS A 135 2.26 -11.04 3.77
N LEU A 136 1.77 -12.14 3.26
CA LEU A 136 0.55 -12.19 2.45
C LEU A 136 -0.64 -12.33 3.39
N TYR A 137 -1.41 -11.27 3.53
CA TYR A 137 -2.55 -11.22 4.44
C TYR A 137 -3.90 -11.15 3.72
N GLY A 138 -3.92 -10.64 2.49
CA GLY A 138 -5.14 -10.53 1.70
C GLY A 138 -4.92 -10.72 0.21
N ILE A 139 -5.98 -11.07 -0.49
CA ILE A 139 -6.04 -11.14 -1.95
C ILE A 139 -7.36 -10.55 -2.41
N HIS A 140 -7.30 -9.58 -3.33
CA HIS A 140 -8.43 -9.19 -4.16
C HIS A 140 -8.38 -10.01 -5.44
N LEU A 141 -9.27 -11.00 -5.52
CA LEU A 141 -9.31 -11.94 -6.63
C LEU A 141 -10.18 -11.37 -7.75
N ASN A 142 -9.54 -10.87 -8.75
CA ASN A 142 -10.14 -10.24 -9.92
C ASN A 142 -9.26 -10.48 -11.14
N ASP A 143 -9.65 -9.94 -12.29
CA ASP A 143 -8.91 -9.98 -13.53
C ASP A 143 -8.96 -8.59 -14.20
N GLY A 144 -8.23 -8.40 -15.27
CA GLY A 144 -8.20 -7.15 -16.03
C GLY A 144 -7.42 -7.28 -17.34
N TYR A 145 -7.55 -6.27 -18.18
CA TYR A 145 -6.84 -6.23 -19.47
C TYR A 145 -5.41 -5.67 -19.35
N GLY A 146 -4.94 -5.34 -18.14
CA GLY A 146 -3.59 -4.86 -17.91
C GLY A 146 -3.35 -3.40 -18.31
N VAL A 147 -4.41 -2.64 -18.57
CA VAL A 147 -4.32 -1.24 -19.04
C VAL A 147 -4.85 -0.26 -18.00
N MET A 148 -5.89 -0.64 -17.29
CA MET A 148 -6.57 0.17 -16.28
C MET A 148 -7.13 -0.75 -15.20
N ASP A 149 -7.54 -0.16 -14.10
CA ASP A 149 -8.21 -0.85 -13.01
C ASP A 149 -9.66 -1.17 -13.40
N ASP A 150 -9.82 -2.13 -14.24
CA ASP A 150 -11.13 -2.57 -14.77
C ASP A 150 -11.76 -3.70 -13.93
N GLY A 151 -10.97 -4.31 -13.04
CA GLY A 151 -11.45 -5.18 -11.98
C GLY A 151 -12.43 -6.25 -12.42
N LEU A 152 -12.18 -6.92 -13.54
CA LEU A 152 -13.11 -7.93 -14.08
C LEU A 152 -13.31 -9.06 -13.07
N MET A 153 -14.56 -9.53 -12.99
CA MET A 153 -14.86 -10.73 -12.22
C MET A 153 -14.42 -11.98 -12.97
N ILE A 154 -13.78 -12.89 -12.24
CA ILE A 154 -13.40 -14.23 -12.70
C ILE A 154 -14.48 -15.26 -12.39
#